data_afa942b036eafb1b70e9f824e5d58c00
#
_entry.id   afa942b036eafb1b70e9f824e5d58c00
#
_cell.length_a   1.000
_cell.length_b   1.000
_cell.length_c   1.000
_cell.angle_alpha   90.00
_cell.angle_beta   90.00
_cell.angle_gamma   90.00
#
_symmetry.space_group_name_H-M   'P 1'
#
loop_
_entity.id
_entity.type
_entity.pdbx_description
1 polymer ?
#
loop_
_entity_poly.entity_id
_entity_poly.type
_entity_poly.pdbx_seq_one_letter_code
_entity_poly.pdbx_strand_id
1 'polypeptide(L)'
;HIAKNFRYPEIAQEMGIQGRVYVQFIIGKDGSITGIRTRGPDKNLEKEANRIIAKLPTMTPGKQRGRPVRVPFSIPITFRLQ
;
A
#
# COMPACT_ATOMS: atom_id res chain seq x y z
N HIS A 1 1.65 1.38 11.27
CA HIS A 1 1.76 0.03 10.68
C HIS A 1 2.75 -0.04 9.52
N ILE A 2 2.64 0.89 8.61
CA ILE A 2 3.56 0.92 7.46
C ILE A 2 5.01 1.02 7.93
N ALA A 3 5.27 1.86 8.93
CA ALA A 3 6.62 2.04 9.47
C ALA A 3 7.20 0.76 10.08
N LYS A 4 6.36 -0.08 10.70
CA LYS A 4 6.82 -1.34 11.30
C LYS A 4 7.16 -2.39 10.27
N ASN A 5 6.49 -2.38 9.12
CA ASN A 5 6.63 -3.42 8.10
C ASN A 5 7.46 -2.98 6.91
N PHE A 6 7.90 -1.73 6.93
CA PHE A 6 8.64 -1.16 5.82
C PHE A 6 10.02 -1.76 5.68
N ARG A 7 10.33 -2.24 4.48
CA ARG A 7 11.67 -2.67 4.11
C ARG A 7 12.05 -2.03 2.80
N TYR A 8 13.18 -1.37 2.79
CA TYR A 8 13.68 -0.82 1.55
C TYR A 8 14.33 -1.97 0.75
N PRO A 9 13.87 -2.25 -0.47
CA PRO A 9 14.44 -3.34 -1.24
C PRO A 9 15.94 -3.16 -1.43
N GLU A 10 16.70 -4.22 -1.18
CA GLU A 10 18.16 -4.16 -1.24
C GLU A 10 18.67 -3.74 -2.61
N ILE A 11 18.05 -4.27 -3.66
CA ILE A 11 18.42 -3.91 -5.04
C ILE A 11 18.21 -2.41 -5.27
N ALA A 12 17.09 -1.87 -4.76
CA ALA A 12 16.82 -0.46 -4.91
C ALA A 12 17.82 0.40 -4.13
N GLN A 13 18.24 -0.06 -2.94
CA GLN A 13 19.27 0.63 -2.17
C GLN A 13 20.60 0.68 -2.93
N GLU A 14 21.01 -0.47 -3.48
CA GLU A 14 22.26 -0.57 -4.22
C GLU A 14 22.28 0.30 -5.46
N MET A 15 21.15 0.42 -6.13
CA MET A 15 21.02 1.20 -7.35
C MET A 15 20.66 2.67 -7.10
N GLY A 16 20.49 3.04 -5.85
CA GLY A 16 20.10 4.41 -5.50
C GLY A 16 18.70 4.79 -5.94
N ILE A 17 17.81 3.81 -6.06
CA ILE A 17 16.45 4.05 -6.52
C ILE A 17 15.59 4.59 -5.39
N GLN A 18 14.97 5.73 -5.61
CA GLN A 18 14.03 6.32 -4.66
C GLN A 18 12.88 6.96 -5.43
N GLY A 19 11.80 7.25 -4.72
CA GLY A 19 10.64 7.87 -5.36
C GLY A 19 9.37 7.54 -4.60
N ARG A 20 8.25 7.95 -5.17
CA ARG A 20 6.95 7.78 -4.57
C ARG A 20 6.16 6.70 -5.32
N VAL A 21 5.63 5.77 -4.56
CA VAL A 21 4.75 4.72 -5.10
C VAL A 21 3.32 5.03 -4.68
N TYR A 22 2.44 5.13 -5.63
CA TYR A 22 1.01 5.33 -5.36
C TYR A 22 0.35 3.97 -5.29
N VAL A 23 -0.34 3.70 -4.20
CA VAL A 23 -1.03 2.44 -3.97
C VAL A 23 -2.53 2.69 -3.91
N GLN A 24 -3.27 1.99 -4.76
CA GLN A 24 -4.71 1.99 -4.74
C GLN A 24 -5.21 0.64 -4.24
N PHE A 25 -6.21 0.67 -3.39
CA PHE A 25 -6.81 -0.57 -2.90
C PHE A 25 -8.25 -0.30 -2.48
N ILE A 26 -8.99 -1.38 -2.27
CA ILE A 26 -10.39 -1.29 -1.86
C ILE A 26 -10.54 -2.02 -0.54
N ILE A 27 -11.19 -1.34 0.43
CA ILE A 27 -11.62 -1.99 1.65
C ILE A 27 -13.02 -2.51 1.39
N GLY A 28 -13.16 -3.84 1.40
CA GLY A 28 -14.43 -4.48 1.13
C GLY A 28 -15.43 -4.33 2.27
N LYS A 29 -16.64 -4.82 2.05
CA LYS A 29 -17.71 -4.75 3.04
C LYS A 29 -17.38 -5.49 4.32
N ASP A 30 -16.53 -6.49 4.23
CA ASP A 30 -16.07 -7.30 5.38
C ASP A 30 -14.80 -6.76 6.03
N GLY A 31 -14.30 -5.62 5.54
CA GLY A 31 -13.06 -5.02 6.04
C GLY A 31 -11.80 -5.56 5.39
N SER A 32 -11.89 -6.50 4.47
CA SER A 32 -10.72 -7.05 3.79
C SER A 32 -10.19 -6.09 2.74
N ILE A 33 -8.89 -6.17 2.46
CA ILE A 33 -8.24 -5.35 1.46
C ILE A 33 -8.15 -6.15 0.16
N THR A 34 -8.67 -5.57 -0.93
CA THR A 34 -8.68 -6.20 -2.24
C THR A 34 -8.33 -5.19 -3.33
N GLY A 35 -8.06 -5.70 -4.53
CA GLY A 35 -7.83 -4.84 -5.68
C GLY A 35 -6.61 -3.95 -5.56
N ILE A 36 -5.55 -4.44 -4.91
CA ILE A 36 -4.33 -3.65 -4.71
C ILE A 36 -3.67 -3.38 -6.06
N ARG A 37 -3.42 -2.11 -6.35
CA ARG A 37 -2.69 -1.68 -7.54
C ARG A 37 -1.62 -0.69 -7.13
N THR A 38 -0.44 -0.82 -7.74
CA THR A 38 0.68 0.04 -7.43
C THR A 38 1.18 0.72 -8.70
N ARG A 39 1.65 1.95 -8.53
CA ARG A 39 2.22 2.73 -9.62
C ARG A 39 3.40 3.54 -9.09
N GLY A 40 4.57 3.33 -9.66
CA GLY A 40 5.75 4.02 -9.19
C GLY A 40 6.88 3.96 -10.21
N PRO A 41 8.04 4.56 -9.86
CA PRO A 41 9.18 4.66 -10.77
C PRO A 41 9.94 3.34 -10.94
N ASP A 42 9.74 2.36 -10.04
CA ASP A 42 10.51 1.14 -10.07
C ASP A 42 9.70 -0.05 -9.58
N LYS A 43 9.84 -1.18 -10.25
CA LYS A 43 9.09 -2.39 -9.92
C LYS A 43 9.42 -2.94 -8.54
N ASN A 44 10.68 -2.81 -8.10
CA ASN A 44 11.08 -3.29 -6.78
C ASN A 44 10.38 -2.49 -5.67
N LEU A 45 10.27 -1.18 -5.86
CA LEU A 45 9.54 -0.33 -4.91
C LEU A 45 8.06 -0.66 -4.93
N GLU A 46 7.48 -0.92 -6.11
CA GLU A 46 6.08 -1.29 -6.22
C GLU A 46 5.79 -2.61 -5.51
N LYS A 47 6.68 -3.60 -5.65
CA LYS A 47 6.53 -4.88 -4.96
C LYS A 47 6.54 -4.69 -3.45
N GLU A 48 7.43 -3.86 -2.94
CA GLU A 48 7.49 -3.59 -1.51
C GLU A 48 6.23 -2.89 -1.02
N ALA A 49 5.75 -1.89 -1.75
CA ALA A 49 4.52 -1.19 -1.41
C ALA A 49 3.34 -2.17 -1.38
N ASN A 50 3.24 -3.06 -2.36
CA ASN A 50 2.19 -4.07 -2.40
C ASN A 50 2.28 -5.00 -1.19
N ARG A 51 3.49 -5.44 -0.85
CA ARG A 51 3.72 -6.31 0.30
C ARG A 51 3.24 -5.66 1.60
N ILE A 52 3.57 -4.38 1.79
CA ILE A 52 3.17 -3.65 3.00
C ILE A 52 1.65 -3.58 3.11
N ILE A 53 0.99 -3.20 2.02
CA ILE A 53 -0.47 -3.05 2.04
C ILE A 53 -1.15 -4.41 2.21
N ALA A 54 -0.63 -5.46 1.57
CA ALA A 54 -1.20 -6.80 1.70
C ALA A 54 -1.12 -7.34 3.12
N LYS A 55 -0.17 -6.85 3.92
CA LYS A 55 0.00 -7.28 5.31
C LYS A 55 -0.82 -6.46 6.31
N LEU A 56 -1.53 -5.44 5.85
CA LEU A 56 -2.39 -4.68 6.75
C LEU A 56 -3.46 -5.59 7.34
N PRO A 57 -3.80 -5.41 8.64
CA PRO A 57 -4.87 -6.20 9.24
C PRO A 57 -6.21 -5.82 8.63
N THR A 58 -7.18 -6.72 8.77
CA THR A 58 -8.55 -6.44 8.37
C THR A 58 -9.01 -5.14 9.02
N MET A 59 -9.53 -4.22 8.22
CA MET A 59 -9.93 -2.90 8.68
C MET A 59 -11.44 -2.83 8.88
N THR A 60 -11.86 -1.87 9.69
CA THR A 60 -13.28 -1.60 9.83
C THR A 60 -13.81 -1.09 8.48
N PRO A 61 -14.84 -1.74 7.90
CA PRO A 61 -15.38 -1.28 6.63
C PRO A 61 -16.02 0.10 6.75
N GLY A 62 -16.00 0.84 5.65
CA GLY A 62 -16.76 2.09 5.56
C GLY A 62 -18.24 1.81 5.70
N LYS A 63 -18.99 2.83 6.12
CA LYS A 63 -20.43 2.71 6.29
C LYS A 63 -21.14 3.87 5.63
N GLN A 64 -22.28 3.55 5.03
CA GLN A 64 -23.19 4.56 4.49
C GLN A 64 -24.59 4.19 4.96
N ARG A 65 -25.26 5.12 5.66
CA ARG A 65 -26.58 4.88 6.25
C ARG A 65 -26.61 3.62 7.13
N GLY A 66 -25.52 3.39 7.90
CA GLY A 66 -25.41 2.24 8.77
C GLY A 66 -25.10 0.93 8.09
N ARG A 67 -24.88 0.91 6.77
CA ARG A 67 -24.55 -0.30 6.03
C ARG A 67 -23.08 -0.31 5.63
N PRO A 68 -22.38 -1.45 5.75
CA PRO A 68 -21.02 -1.55 5.24
C PRO A 68 -20.99 -1.34 3.73
N VAL A 69 -20.00 -0.59 3.25
CA VAL A 69 -19.81 -0.32 1.83
C VAL A 69 -18.35 -0.52 1.46
N ARG A 70 -18.11 -0.77 0.19
CA ARG A 70 -16.75 -0.83 -0.35
C ARG A 70 -16.20 0.59 -0.45
N VAL A 71 -14.97 0.77 0.01
CA VAL A 71 -14.35 2.09 0.02
C VAL A 71 -13.01 2.04 -0.71
N PRO A 72 -12.85 2.77 -1.81
CA PRO A 72 -11.55 2.86 -2.48
C PRO A 72 -10.64 3.83 -1.75
N PHE A 73 -9.36 3.49 -1.71
CA PHE A 73 -8.32 4.33 -1.14
C PHE A 73 -7.16 4.46 -2.10
N SER A 74 -6.49 5.59 -2.02
CA SER A 74 -5.24 5.82 -2.75
C SER A 74 -4.30 6.54 -1.81
N ILE A 75 -3.14 5.93 -1.55
CA ILE A 75 -2.13 6.53 -0.67
C ILE A 75 -0.77 6.51 -1.34
N PRO A 76 0.07 7.54 -1.09
CA PRO A 76 1.45 7.53 -1.54
C PRO A 76 2.36 6.91 -0.48
N ILE A 77 3.34 6.13 -0.93
CA ILE A 77 4.43 5.66 -0.07
C ILE A 77 5.71 6.23 -0.64
N THR A 78 6.41 7.03 0.16
CA THR A 78 7.64 7.67 -0.28
C THR A 78 8.82 6.80 0.13
N PHE A 79 9.62 6.39 -0.86
CA PHE A 79 10.87 5.69 -0.66
C PHE A 79 12.01 6.67 -0.81
N ARG A 80 12.73 6.90 0.26
CA ARG A 80 13.81 7.88 0.29
C ARG A 80 15.05 7.29 0.94
N LEU A 81 16.17 7.38 0.24
CA LEU A 81 17.46 6.94 0.78
C LEU A 81 18.03 8.01 1.70
N GLN A 82 18.73 7.54 2.72
CA GLN A 82 19.40 8.42 3.66
C GLN A 82 20.89 8.53 3.34
#